data_18255ebc5009b46edb1ef36081084298
#
_entry.id   18255ebc5009b46edb1ef36081084298
#
_cell.length_a   1.000
_cell.length_b   1.000
_cell.length_c   1.000
_cell.angle_alpha   90.00
_cell.angle_beta   90.00
_cell.angle_gamma   90.00
#
_symmetry.space_group_name_H-M   'P 1'
#
loop_
_entity.id
_entity.type
_entity.pdbx_description
1 polymer ?
#
loop_
_entity_poly.entity_id
_entity_poly.type
_entity_poly.pdbx_seq_one_letter_code
_entity_poly.pdbx_strand_id
1 'polypeptide(L)'
;MQLADLRIAIIGLGYVGLPLAVEFGKKGPVIGFDINQNRIDELKSGKDHTLEVSPEELQKAEQLSFSANLDDLKTSNFFIVTVPTP
;
A
#
# COMPACT_ATOMS: atom_id res chain seq x y z
N MET A 1 6.34 5.73 21.55
CA MET A 1 5.29 5.44 20.54
C MET A 1 4.86 3.99 20.67
N GLN A 2 3.57 3.75 20.78
CA GLN A 2 3.03 2.39 20.80
C GLN A 2 2.84 1.90 19.38
N LEU A 3 3.04 0.60 19.14
CA LEU A 3 2.78 0.03 17.82
C LEU A 3 1.33 0.25 17.38
N ALA A 4 0.39 0.22 18.34
CA ALA A 4 -1.02 0.45 18.04
C ALA A 4 -1.30 1.86 17.52
N ASP A 5 -0.38 2.80 17.75
CA ASP A 5 -0.54 4.18 17.30
C ASP A 5 0.06 4.41 15.90
N LEU A 6 0.73 3.42 15.33
CA LEU A 6 1.31 3.56 13.99
C LEU A 6 0.22 3.56 12.92
N ARG A 7 0.27 4.56 12.09
CA ARG A 7 -0.56 4.65 10.88
C ARG A 7 0.38 4.80 9.70
N ILE A 8 0.66 3.68 9.07
CA ILE A 8 1.73 3.55 8.07
C ILE A 8 1.19 3.88 6.69
N ALA A 9 1.97 4.63 5.93
CA ALA A 9 1.73 4.83 4.51
C ALA A 9 2.95 4.34 3.73
N ILE A 10 2.69 3.51 2.74
CA ILE A 10 3.72 3.06 1.79
C ILE A 10 3.56 3.90 0.53
N ILE A 11 4.58 4.65 0.18
CA ILE A 11 4.56 5.55 -0.97
C ILE A 11 5.28 4.86 -2.13
N GLY A 12 4.52 4.61 -3.20
CA GLY A 12 5.02 3.86 -4.35
C GLY A 12 4.67 2.39 -4.27
N LEU A 13 3.84 1.92 -5.23
CA LEU A 13 3.31 0.55 -5.18
C LEU A 13 3.79 -0.25 -6.40
N GLY A 14 5.11 -0.23 -6.59
CA GLY A 14 5.77 -1.04 -7.59
C GLY A 14 6.26 -2.36 -7.03
N TYR A 15 7.38 -2.84 -7.55
CA TYR A 15 7.90 -4.17 -7.20
C TYR A 15 8.30 -4.30 -5.73
N VAL A 16 8.69 -3.21 -5.10
CA VAL A 16 9.11 -3.23 -3.69
C VAL A 16 7.97 -2.80 -2.78
N GLY A 17 7.29 -1.72 -3.14
CA GLY A 17 6.28 -1.10 -2.25
C GLY A 17 5.05 -1.96 -2.06
N LEU A 18 4.56 -2.61 -3.12
CA LEU A 18 3.33 -3.39 -3.01
C LEU A 18 3.50 -4.60 -2.08
N PRO A 19 4.56 -5.43 -2.21
CA PRO A 19 4.73 -6.52 -1.25
C PRO A 19 4.85 -6.04 0.20
N LEU A 20 5.54 -4.92 0.44
CA LEU A 20 5.61 -4.34 1.77
C LEU A 20 4.24 -3.94 2.30
N ALA A 21 3.45 -3.25 1.45
CA ALA A 21 2.13 -2.79 1.84
C ALA A 21 1.23 -3.96 2.22
N VAL A 22 1.31 -5.05 1.46
CA VAL A 22 0.52 -6.25 1.74
C VAL A 22 0.91 -6.86 3.08
N GLU A 23 2.21 -6.99 3.34
CA GLU A 23 2.67 -7.57 4.61
C GLU A 23 2.24 -6.74 5.81
N PHE A 24 2.39 -5.42 5.73
CA PHE A 24 1.92 -4.56 6.82
C PHE A 24 0.40 -4.57 6.93
N GLY A 25 -0.32 -4.64 5.81
CA GLY A 25 -1.78 -4.65 5.80
C GLY A 25 -2.39 -5.90 6.42
N LYS A 26 -1.62 -6.99 6.51
CA LYS A 26 -2.04 -8.19 7.22
C LYS A 26 -2.00 -8.00 8.73
N LYS A 27 -1.18 -7.06 9.20
CA LYS A 27 -0.91 -6.87 10.63
C LYS A 27 -1.59 -5.65 11.23
N GLY A 28 -1.93 -4.66 10.42
CA GLY A 28 -2.56 -3.45 10.92
C GLY A 28 -2.94 -2.50 9.79
N PRO A 29 -3.53 -1.36 10.12
CA PRO A 29 -3.94 -0.39 9.10
C PRO A 29 -2.75 0.17 8.36
N VAL A 30 -2.82 0.16 7.03
CA VAL A 30 -1.80 0.76 6.18
C VAL A 30 -2.46 1.35 4.94
N ILE A 31 -1.91 2.46 4.47
CA ILE A 31 -2.33 3.06 3.21
C ILE A 31 -1.23 2.82 2.19
N GLY A 32 -1.59 2.20 1.07
CA GLY A 32 -0.72 2.10 -0.09
C GLY A 32 -1.04 3.25 -1.03
N PHE A 33 -0.08 4.12 -1.23
CA PHE A 33 -0.24 5.31 -2.06
C PHE A 33 0.58 5.20 -3.33
N ASP A 34 -0.04 5.58 -4.44
CA ASP A 34 0.67 5.74 -5.70
C ASP A 34 0.02 6.89 -6.46
N ILE A 35 0.84 7.73 -7.08
CA ILE A 35 0.32 8.85 -7.85
C ILE A 35 -0.41 8.39 -9.12
N ASN A 36 -0.12 7.17 -9.57
CA ASN A 36 -0.75 6.59 -10.76
C ASN A 36 -2.12 6.03 -10.41
N GLN A 37 -3.17 6.74 -10.83
CA GLN A 37 -4.54 6.31 -10.53
C GLN A 37 -4.87 4.96 -11.16
N ASN A 38 -4.33 4.64 -12.33
CA ASN A 38 -4.58 3.35 -12.97
C ASN A 38 -4.03 2.21 -12.13
N ARG A 39 -2.87 2.41 -11.50
CA ARG A 39 -2.29 1.43 -10.59
C ARG A 39 -3.20 1.20 -9.39
N ILE A 40 -3.72 2.28 -8.83
CA ILE A 40 -4.63 2.21 -7.69
C ILE A 40 -5.92 1.46 -8.08
N ASP A 41 -6.49 1.77 -9.24
CA ASP A 41 -7.71 1.11 -9.70
C ASP A 41 -7.48 -0.39 -9.91
N GLU A 42 -6.35 -0.74 -10.47
CA GLU A 42 -5.94 -2.13 -10.68
C GLU A 42 -5.89 -2.88 -9.35
N LEU A 43 -5.23 -2.30 -8.35
CA LEU A 43 -5.07 -2.94 -7.04
C LEU A 43 -6.39 -3.03 -6.29
N LYS A 44 -7.24 -2.02 -6.40
CA LYS A 44 -8.57 -2.07 -5.80
C LYS A 44 -9.44 -3.15 -6.41
N SER A 45 -9.19 -3.51 -7.67
CA SER A 45 -9.91 -4.60 -8.32
C SER A 45 -9.38 -5.98 -7.92
N GLY A 46 -8.34 -6.02 -7.11
CA GLY A 46 -7.76 -7.27 -6.62
C GLY A 46 -6.73 -7.88 -7.55
N LYS A 47 -6.14 -7.07 -8.43
CA LYS A 47 -5.18 -7.54 -9.42
C LYS A 47 -3.84 -6.81 -9.29
N ASP A 48 -2.78 -7.49 -9.68
CA ASP A 48 -1.43 -6.93 -9.74
C ASP A 48 -0.75 -7.43 -11.01
N HIS A 49 -0.64 -6.57 -12.03
CA HIS A 49 -0.04 -6.97 -13.30
C HIS A 49 1.46 -7.24 -13.16
N THR A 50 2.11 -6.74 -12.12
CA THR A 50 3.53 -7.02 -11.89
C THR A 50 3.77 -8.43 -11.34
N LEU A 51 2.71 -9.11 -10.94
CA LEU A 51 2.73 -10.49 -10.43
C LEU A 51 3.60 -10.66 -9.17
N GLU A 52 3.84 -9.56 -8.45
CA GLU A 52 4.57 -9.61 -7.17
C GLU A 52 3.68 -10.16 -6.06
N VAL A 53 2.38 -9.92 -6.17
CA VAL A 53 1.41 -10.33 -5.16
C VAL A 53 0.22 -10.98 -5.87
N SER A 54 -0.19 -12.15 -5.39
CA SER A 54 -1.35 -12.84 -5.94
C SER A 54 -2.64 -12.19 -5.46
N PRO A 55 -3.77 -12.44 -6.15
CA PRO A 55 -5.07 -11.95 -5.67
C PRO A 55 -5.40 -12.44 -4.25
N GLU A 56 -5.01 -13.66 -3.91
CA GLU A 56 -5.24 -14.21 -2.58
C GLU A 56 -4.45 -13.42 -1.52
N GLU A 57 -3.22 -13.04 -1.84
CA GLU A 57 -2.40 -12.26 -0.93
C GLU A 57 -2.99 -10.86 -0.73
N LEU A 58 -3.50 -10.25 -1.80
CA LEU A 58 -4.16 -8.96 -1.67
C LEU A 58 -5.39 -9.04 -0.75
N GLN A 59 -6.16 -10.12 -0.85
CA GLN A 59 -7.33 -10.32 -0.01
C GLN A 59 -6.96 -10.48 1.46
N LYS A 60 -5.82 -11.11 1.75
CA LYS A 60 -5.36 -11.32 3.12
C LYS A 60 -4.95 -10.02 3.81
N ALA A 61 -4.58 -9.00 3.03
CA ALA A 61 -4.21 -7.71 3.57
C ALA A 61 -5.47 -6.86 3.82
N GLU A 62 -6.28 -7.30 4.77
CA GLU A 62 -7.62 -6.74 5.00
C GLU A 62 -7.60 -5.28 5.44
N GLN A 63 -6.52 -4.84 6.07
CA GLN A 63 -6.42 -3.48 6.59
C GLN A 63 -5.62 -2.55 5.67
N LEU A 64 -5.27 -3.06 4.48
CA LEU A 64 -4.60 -2.26 3.46
C LEU A 64 -5.64 -1.52 2.63
N SER A 65 -5.50 -0.22 2.53
CA SER A 65 -6.30 0.59 1.63
C SER A 65 -5.38 1.26 0.61
N PHE A 66 -5.92 1.54 -0.56
CA PHE A 66 -5.17 2.14 -1.66
C PHE A 66 -5.68 3.52 -1.97
N SER A 67 -4.79 4.44 -2.30
CA SER A 67 -5.17 5.79 -2.65
C SER A 67 -4.17 6.45 -3.60
N ALA A 68 -4.67 7.28 -4.50
CA ALA A 68 -3.86 8.18 -5.31
C ALA A 68 -4.04 9.64 -4.87
N ASN A 69 -4.73 9.86 -3.75
CA ASN A 69 -5.03 11.19 -3.24
C ASN A 69 -4.11 11.51 -2.06
N LEU A 70 -3.33 12.59 -2.20
CA LEU A 70 -2.40 13.02 -1.15
C LEU A 70 -3.10 13.33 0.16
N ASP A 71 -4.34 13.78 0.12
CA ASP A 71 -5.09 14.09 1.34
C ASP A 71 -5.27 12.88 2.24
N ASP A 72 -5.31 11.68 1.65
CA ASP A 72 -5.48 10.46 2.43
C ASP A 72 -4.25 10.14 3.28
N LEU A 73 -3.11 10.78 2.99
CA LEU A 73 -1.89 10.58 3.76
C LEU A 73 -1.85 11.40 5.05
N LYS A 74 -2.78 12.32 5.24
CA LYS A 74 -2.77 13.22 6.41
C LYS A 74 -2.93 12.50 7.73
N THR A 75 -3.59 11.35 7.71
CA THR A 75 -3.80 10.56 8.92
C THR A 75 -2.64 9.63 9.25
N SER A 76 -1.69 9.49 8.32
CA SER A 76 -0.53 8.63 8.55
C SER A 76 0.54 9.35 9.34
N ASN A 77 1.25 8.60 10.17
CA ASN A 77 2.34 9.17 10.98
C ASN A 77 3.67 8.47 10.73
N PHE A 78 3.72 7.49 9.86
CA PHE A 78 4.94 6.80 9.50
C PHE A 78 4.91 6.54 7.99
N PHE A 79 5.93 7.03 7.27
CA PHE A 79 5.96 6.95 5.81
C PHE A 79 7.15 6.14 5.35
N ILE A 80 6.91 5.17 4.50
CA ILE A 80 7.96 4.40 3.84
C ILE A 80 7.88 4.74 2.36
N VAL A 81 8.93 5.33 1.82
CA VAL A 81 8.97 5.74 0.42
C VAL A 81 9.74 4.71 -0.38
N THR A 82 9.06 4.09 -1.33
CA THR A 82 9.66 3.12 -2.24
C THR A 82 9.41 3.61 -3.66
N VAL A 83 10.45 4.10 -4.29
CA VAL A 83 10.34 4.59 -5.66
C VAL A 83 11.15 3.70 -6.56
N PRO A 84 10.69 3.46 -7.80
CA PRO A 84 11.48 2.65 -8.72
C PRO A 84 12.79 3.36 -9.02
N THR A 85 13.87 2.58 -9.04
CA THR A 85 15.15 3.10 -9.50
C THR A 85 15.09 3.23 -11.01
N PRO A 86 15.61 4.33 -11.54
CA PRO A 86 15.62 4.53 -12.99
C PRO A 86 16.42 3.46 -13.71
#